data_1d506bbcd29e7c76452635cafb82c9dd
#
_entry.id   1d506bbcd29e7c76452635cafb82c9dd
#
_cell.length_a   1.000
_cell.length_b   1.000
_cell.length_c   1.000
_cell.angle_alpha   90.00
_cell.angle_beta   90.00
_cell.angle_gamma   90.00
#
_symmetry.space_group_name_H-M   'P 1'
#
loop_
_entity.id
_entity.type
_entity.pdbx_description
1 polymer ?
#
loop_
_entity_poly.entity_id
_entity_poly.type
_entity_poly.pdbx_seq_one_letter_code
_entity_poly.pdbx_strand_id
1 'polypeptide(L)'
;MEKKDRYISIGEMAKINRTTVPTLRLYDSMGLLTPYYTDEETHYRYYDIKQNARFDMIQYMKELGMELKEIKELFDKQDINLIEQILRQKKEQTVVQMQELKFKMQAIDRTVASIERYKKSPKSGTITLEYIPDRTIYSMCVDTNFYDYNIDMYELILKQLKNK
;
A
#
# COMPACT_ATOMS: atom_id res chain seq x y z
N MET A 1 -11.08 22.13 -37.53
CA MET A 1 -10.64 22.22 -36.12
C MET A 1 -9.22 22.79 -36.12
N GLU A 2 -9.10 24.02 -35.67
CA GLU A 2 -7.83 24.76 -35.72
C GLU A 2 -6.78 24.17 -34.83
N LYS A 3 -5.51 24.22 -35.26
CA LYS A 3 -4.32 23.72 -34.54
C LYS A 3 -4.18 24.26 -33.10
N LYS A 4 -4.90 25.31 -32.74
CA LYS A 4 -4.80 26.03 -31.46
C LYS A 4 -5.45 25.26 -30.29
N ASP A 5 -6.46 24.41 -30.54
CA ASP A 5 -7.22 23.68 -29.50
C ASP A 5 -6.52 22.39 -29.04
N ARG A 6 -5.38 22.05 -29.61
CA ARG A 6 -4.67 20.80 -29.31
C ARG A 6 -3.58 20.96 -28.24
N TYR A 7 -3.03 22.15 -28.12
CA TYR A 7 -1.90 22.42 -27.22
C TYR A 7 -2.35 23.28 -26.04
N ILE A 8 -1.98 22.83 -24.85
CA ILE A 8 -2.29 23.48 -23.59
C ILE A 8 -1.00 23.92 -22.91
N SER A 9 -1.05 25.05 -22.21
CA SER A 9 0.07 25.55 -21.43
C SER A 9 0.39 24.67 -20.24
N ILE A 10 1.61 24.75 -19.71
CA ILE A 10 1.99 24.03 -18.47
C ILE A 10 1.05 24.33 -17.30
N GLY A 11 0.52 25.56 -17.21
CA GLY A 11 -0.45 25.95 -16.18
C GLY A 11 -1.79 25.24 -16.35
N GLU A 12 -2.30 25.17 -17.59
CA GLU A 12 -3.54 24.45 -17.93
C GLU A 12 -3.37 22.94 -17.74
N MET A 13 -2.24 22.38 -18.17
CA MET A 13 -1.90 20.97 -17.93
C MET A 13 -1.88 20.65 -16.43
N ALA A 14 -1.30 21.51 -15.60
CA ALA A 14 -1.29 21.36 -14.15
C ALA A 14 -2.71 21.40 -13.56
N LYS A 15 -3.54 22.35 -14.03
CA LYS A 15 -4.93 22.51 -13.56
C LYS A 15 -5.81 21.31 -13.95
N ILE A 16 -5.74 20.87 -15.19
CA ILE A 16 -6.52 19.72 -15.70
C ILE A 16 -6.19 18.47 -14.89
N ASN A 17 -4.91 18.23 -14.66
CA ASN A 17 -4.41 17.03 -13.98
C ASN A 17 -4.33 17.17 -12.46
N ARG A 18 -4.89 18.25 -11.86
CA ARG A 18 -4.86 18.50 -10.41
C ARG A 18 -3.46 18.34 -9.80
N THR A 19 -2.45 18.81 -10.52
CA THR A 19 -1.06 18.76 -10.11
C THR A 19 -0.46 20.17 -10.08
N THR A 20 0.84 20.28 -9.82
CA THR A 20 1.54 21.56 -9.76
C THR A 20 2.50 21.76 -10.94
N VAL A 21 2.74 23.01 -11.33
CA VAL A 21 3.74 23.35 -12.34
C VAL A 21 5.14 22.83 -11.98
N PRO A 22 5.61 22.92 -10.72
CA PRO A 22 6.87 22.29 -10.30
C PRO A 22 6.91 20.77 -10.55
N THR A 23 5.82 20.05 -10.32
CA THR A 23 5.73 18.61 -10.61
C THR A 23 5.90 18.33 -12.09
N LEU A 24 5.25 19.09 -12.97
CA LEU A 24 5.40 18.93 -14.42
C LEU A 24 6.82 19.26 -14.90
N ARG A 25 7.46 20.27 -14.30
CA ARG A 25 8.88 20.58 -14.57
C ARG A 25 9.81 19.46 -14.11
N LEU A 26 9.54 18.84 -12.98
CA LEU A 26 10.27 17.66 -12.51
C LEU A 26 10.12 16.49 -13.50
N TYR A 27 8.91 16.23 -13.98
CA TYR A 27 8.68 15.16 -14.96
C TYR A 27 9.37 15.43 -16.30
N ASP A 28 9.41 16.69 -16.72
CA ASP A 28 10.17 17.13 -17.90
C ASP A 28 11.68 16.90 -17.69
N SER A 29 12.24 17.37 -16.57
CA SER A 29 13.67 17.20 -16.27
C SER A 29 14.11 15.75 -16.16
N MET A 30 13.21 14.86 -15.75
CA MET A 30 13.44 13.41 -15.68
C MET A 30 13.16 12.70 -17.01
N GLY A 31 12.60 13.38 -18.01
CA GLY A 31 12.18 12.78 -19.26
C GLY A 31 10.96 11.85 -19.14
N LEU A 32 10.21 11.94 -18.03
CA LEU A 32 8.97 11.20 -17.83
C LEU A 32 7.83 11.74 -18.67
N LEU A 33 7.69 13.08 -18.71
CA LEU A 33 6.69 13.79 -19.47
C LEU A 33 7.29 15.09 -19.99
N THR A 34 7.85 15.05 -21.20
CA THR A 34 8.43 16.23 -21.86
C THR A 34 7.34 17.02 -22.58
N PRO A 35 7.40 18.36 -22.60
CA PRO A 35 6.47 19.17 -23.37
C PRO A 35 6.50 18.82 -24.85
N TYR A 36 5.39 18.97 -25.54
CA TYR A 36 5.34 18.80 -26.99
C TYR A 36 6.26 19.82 -27.71
N TYR A 37 6.25 21.07 -27.25
CA TYR A 37 7.22 22.08 -27.65
C TYR A 37 7.44 23.07 -26.51
N THR A 38 8.60 23.72 -26.52
CA THR A 38 8.93 24.85 -25.66
C THR A 38 9.15 26.06 -26.56
N ASP A 39 8.51 27.15 -26.25
CA ASP A 39 8.67 28.41 -26.96
C ASP A 39 10.10 28.93 -26.80
N GLU A 40 10.76 29.25 -27.91
CA GLU A 40 12.20 29.60 -27.90
C GLU A 40 12.48 30.97 -27.27
N GLU A 41 11.53 31.92 -27.37
CA GLU A 41 11.67 33.26 -26.85
C GLU A 41 11.30 33.35 -25.37
N THR A 42 10.15 32.76 -24.99
CA THR A 42 9.59 32.87 -23.66
C THR A 42 9.94 31.70 -22.76
N HIS A 43 10.53 30.64 -23.30
CA HIS A 43 10.77 29.35 -22.64
C HIS A 43 9.53 28.73 -22.02
N TYR A 44 8.33 29.08 -22.56
CA TYR A 44 7.06 28.59 -22.08
C TYR A 44 6.78 27.20 -22.65
N ARG A 45 6.33 26.27 -21.81
CA ARG A 45 6.09 24.87 -22.16
C ARG A 45 4.65 24.63 -22.56
N TYR A 46 4.48 23.91 -23.66
CA TYR A 46 3.18 23.52 -24.18
C TYR A 46 3.09 22.01 -24.36
N TYR A 47 1.97 21.44 -23.97
CA TYR A 47 1.69 20.02 -24.00
C TYR A 47 0.58 19.69 -24.98
N ASP A 48 0.68 18.56 -25.70
CA ASP A 48 -0.45 18.03 -26.45
C ASP A 48 -1.46 17.42 -25.45
N ILE A 49 -2.77 17.66 -25.67
CA ILE A 49 -3.83 17.15 -24.81
C ILE A 49 -3.77 15.61 -24.68
N LYS A 50 -3.24 14.91 -25.67
CA LYS A 50 -3.02 13.46 -25.64
C LYS A 50 -1.97 13.02 -24.59
N GLN A 51 -1.11 13.93 -24.15
CA GLN A 51 -0.12 13.64 -23.13
C GLN A 51 -0.73 13.48 -21.74
N ASN A 52 -2.01 13.85 -21.55
CA ASN A 52 -2.75 13.52 -20.33
C ASN A 52 -2.75 12.01 -20.04
N ALA A 53 -2.92 11.17 -21.07
CA ALA A 53 -2.89 9.72 -20.89
C ALA A 53 -1.55 9.23 -20.31
N ARG A 54 -0.43 9.85 -20.73
CA ARG A 54 0.89 9.53 -20.16
C ARG A 54 1.03 10.03 -18.72
N PHE A 55 0.49 11.22 -18.44
CA PHE A 55 0.45 11.76 -17.09
C PHE A 55 -0.36 10.85 -16.15
N ASP A 56 -1.56 10.43 -16.57
CA ASP A 56 -2.43 9.52 -15.80
C ASP A 56 -1.72 8.20 -15.49
N MET A 57 -1.01 7.65 -16.49
CA MET A 57 -0.22 6.43 -16.29
C MET A 57 0.88 6.63 -15.24
N ILE A 58 1.59 7.78 -15.25
CA ILE A 58 2.60 8.10 -14.23
C ILE A 58 1.95 8.16 -12.84
N GLN A 59 0.81 8.84 -12.71
CA GLN A 59 0.10 8.93 -11.42
C GLN A 59 -0.35 7.56 -10.93
N TYR A 60 -0.94 6.76 -11.80
CA TYR A 60 -1.37 5.39 -11.46
C TYR A 60 -0.20 4.53 -10.96
N MET A 61 0.95 4.55 -11.63
CA MET A 61 2.13 3.81 -11.19
C MET A 61 2.68 4.32 -9.85
N LYS A 62 2.62 5.63 -9.61
CA LYS A 62 2.96 6.21 -8.29
C LYS A 62 2.02 5.73 -7.18
N GLU A 63 0.72 5.67 -7.43
CA GLU A 63 -0.27 5.14 -6.47
C GLU A 63 0.01 3.67 -6.14
N LEU A 64 0.56 2.90 -7.08
CA LEU A 64 1.04 1.55 -6.85
C LEU A 64 2.39 1.48 -6.11
N GLY A 65 2.91 2.62 -5.63
CA GLY A 65 4.14 2.71 -4.86
C GLY A 65 5.42 2.57 -5.68
N MET A 66 5.37 2.86 -7.00
CA MET A 66 6.57 2.88 -7.84
C MET A 66 7.31 4.22 -7.72
N GLU A 67 8.63 4.17 -7.72
CA GLU A 67 9.46 5.36 -7.79
C GLU A 67 9.49 5.95 -9.21
N LEU A 68 9.69 7.28 -9.31
CA LEU A 68 9.73 7.95 -10.62
C LEU A 68 10.82 7.40 -11.54
N LYS A 69 11.93 6.92 -10.97
CA LYS A 69 13.03 6.29 -11.74
C LYS A 69 12.58 4.96 -12.35
N GLU A 70 11.91 4.13 -11.58
CA GLU A 70 11.35 2.85 -12.05
C GLU A 70 10.34 3.07 -13.17
N ILE A 71 9.45 4.07 -13.00
CA ILE A 71 8.47 4.44 -14.03
C ILE A 71 9.16 4.90 -15.31
N LYS A 72 10.23 5.69 -15.18
CA LYS A 72 11.04 6.14 -16.33
C LYS A 72 11.64 4.98 -17.09
N GLU A 73 12.33 4.07 -16.40
CA GLU A 73 12.93 2.87 -17.01
C GLU A 73 11.87 2.01 -17.72
N LEU A 74 10.70 1.89 -17.15
CA LEU A 74 9.59 1.15 -17.74
C LEU A 74 9.12 1.78 -19.05
N PHE A 75 8.98 3.10 -19.09
CA PHE A 75 8.58 3.82 -20.29
C PHE A 75 9.64 3.80 -21.39
N ASP A 76 10.91 3.83 -21.00
CA ASP A 76 12.02 3.77 -21.96
C ASP A 76 12.13 2.40 -22.64
N LYS A 77 11.81 1.33 -21.92
CA LYS A 77 11.82 -0.04 -22.47
C LYS A 77 10.67 -0.32 -23.43
N GLN A 78 9.56 0.42 -23.32
CA GLN A 78 8.34 0.25 -24.14
C GLN A 78 7.84 -1.22 -24.23
N ASP A 79 8.16 -2.02 -23.22
CA ASP A 79 7.79 -3.44 -23.15
C ASP A 79 6.49 -3.62 -22.36
N ILE A 80 5.42 -3.88 -23.09
CA ILE A 80 4.09 -4.08 -22.51
C ILE A 80 4.01 -5.32 -21.60
N ASN A 81 4.79 -6.37 -21.92
CA ASN A 81 4.80 -7.59 -21.11
C ASN A 81 5.50 -7.34 -19.78
N LEU A 82 6.57 -6.53 -19.79
CA LEU A 82 7.25 -6.12 -18.57
C LEU A 82 6.34 -5.28 -17.68
N ILE A 83 5.57 -4.37 -18.27
CA ILE A 83 4.55 -3.57 -17.54
C ILE A 83 3.53 -4.47 -16.88
N GLU A 84 2.96 -5.43 -17.62
CA GLU A 84 2.00 -6.39 -17.07
C GLU A 84 2.59 -7.20 -15.92
N GLN A 85 3.81 -7.71 -16.08
CA GLN A 85 4.49 -8.48 -15.04
C GLN A 85 4.67 -7.68 -13.74
N ILE A 86 5.13 -6.43 -13.85
CA ILE A 86 5.31 -5.55 -12.69
C ILE A 86 3.96 -5.26 -12.00
N LEU A 87 2.92 -4.99 -12.76
CA LEU A 87 1.58 -4.76 -12.20
C LEU A 87 1.03 -6.00 -11.48
N ARG A 88 1.25 -7.20 -12.01
CA ARG A 88 0.89 -8.45 -11.33
C ARG A 88 1.64 -8.62 -10.02
N GLN A 89 2.94 -8.38 -10.02
CA GLN A 89 3.76 -8.44 -8.81
C GLN A 89 3.29 -7.42 -7.75
N LYS A 90 2.99 -6.19 -8.15
CA LYS A 90 2.44 -5.16 -7.23
C LYS A 90 1.09 -5.57 -6.66
N LYS A 91 0.22 -6.17 -7.46
CA LYS A 91 -1.05 -6.73 -6.98
C LYS A 91 -0.84 -7.79 -5.90
N GLU A 92 0.08 -8.73 -6.10
CA GLU A 92 0.40 -9.76 -5.12
C GLU A 92 0.93 -9.16 -3.81
N GLN A 93 1.84 -8.20 -3.89
CA GLN A 93 2.33 -7.47 -2.72
C GLN A 93 1.18 -6.77 -1.96
N THR A 94 0.26 -6.13 -2.68
CA THR A 94 -0.91 -5.47 -2.08
C THR A 94 -1.82 -6.47 -1.37
N VAL A 95 -2.03 -7.66 -1.94
CA VAL A 95 -2.82 -8.73 -1.29
C VAL A 95 -2.17 -9.15 0.03
N VAL A 96 -0.85 -9.31 0.07
CA VAL A 96 -0.12 -9.63 1.32
C VAL A 96 -0.30 -8.52 2.35
N GLN A 97 -0.11 -7.26 1.97
CA GLN A 97 -0.32 -6.11 2.86
C GLN A 97 -1.76 -6.05 3.40
N MET A 98 -2.76 -6.34 2.57
CA MET A 98 -4.16 -6.41 3.03
C MET A 98 -4.36 -7.50 4.09
N GLN A 99 -3.74 -8.67 3.93
CA GLN A 99 -3.82 -9.74 4.92
C GLN A 99 -3.17 -9.33 6.25
N GLU A 100 -1.98 -8.73 6.20
CA GLU A 100 -1.29 -8.21 7.39
C GLU A 100 -2.13 -7.16 8.14
N LEU A 101 -2.73 -6.22 7.41
CA LEU A 101 -3.62 -5.22 7.98
C LEU A 101 -4.85 -5.85 8.61
N LYS A 102 -5.42 -6.88 7.98
CA LYS A 102 -6.55 -7.63 8.53
C LYS A 102 -6.18 -8.33 9.85
N PHE A 103 -4.99 -8.93 9.94
CA PHE A 103 -4.49 -9.51 11.20
C PHE A 103 -4.31 -8.46 12.29
N LYS A 104 -3.75 -7.30 11.96
CA LYS A 104 -3.60 -6.19 12.91
C LYS A 104 -4.96 -5.72 13.43
N MET A 105 -5.94 -5.57 12.55
CA MET A 105 -7.31 -5.17 12.91
C MET A 105 -7.94 -6.18 13.86
N GLN A 106 -7.85 -7.47 13.56
CA GLN A 106 -8.35 -8.52 14.45
C GLN A 106 -7.66 -8.55 15.82
N ALA A 107 -6.36 -8.22 15.88
CA ALA A 107 -5.64 -8.11 17.15
C ALA A 107 -6.15 -6.93 18.00
N ILE A 108 -6.40 -5.79 17.36
CA ILE A 108 -7.01 -4.62 18.00
C ILE A 108 -8.39 -4.97 18.54
N ASP A 109 -9.25 -5.59 17.73
CA ASP A 109 -10.62 -5.97 18.14
C ASP A 109 -10.59 -6.90 19.37
N ARG A 110 -9.69 -7.89 19.37
CA ARG A 110 -9.52 -8.79 20.54
C ARG A 110 -9.08 -8.02 21.79
N THR A 111 -8.18 -7.05 21.64
CA THR A 111 -7.69 -6.24 22.76
C THR A 111 -8.80 -5.36 23.32
N VAL A 112 -9.56 -4.70 22.44
CA VAL A 112 -10.73 -3.88 22.82
C VAL A 112 -11.75 -4.74 23.57
N ALA A 113 -12.12 -5.89 23.02
CA ALA A 113 -13.05 -6.81 23.66
C ALA A 113 -12.55 -7.31 25.04
N SER A 114 -11.25 -7.48 25.20
CA SER A 114 -10.64 -7.84 26.49
C SER A 114 -10.78 -6.71 27.52
N ILE A 115 -10.50 -5.47 27.09
CA ILE A 115 -10.66 -4.27 27.96
C ILE A 115 -12.13 -4.09 28.35
N GLU A 116 -13.05 -4.26 27.42
CA GLU A 116 -14.47 -4.15 27.71
C GLU A 116 -14.94 -5.19 28.71
N ARG A 117 -14.49 -6.43 28.58
CA ARG A 117 -14.75 -7.49 29.56
C ARG A 117 -14.20 -7.13 30.94
N TYR A 118 -12.95 -6.62 31.00
CA TYR A 118 -12.36 -6.17 32.25
C TYR A 118 -13.20 -5.07 32.92
N LYS A 119 -13.64 -4.06 32.14
CA LYS A 119 -14.51 -2.97 32.67
C LYS A 119 -15.85 -3.45 33.21
N LYS A 120 -16.41 -4.52 32.62
CA LYS A 120 -17.68 -5.14 33.03
C LYS A 120 -17.52 -6.21 34.09
N SER A 121 -16.28 -6.58 34.44
CA SER A 121 -15.99 -7.60 35.43
C SER A 121 -16.58 -7.21 36.78
N PRO A 122 -17.25 -8.13 37.48
CA PRO A 122 -17.77 -7.89 38.81
C PRO A 122 -16.64 -7.68 39.81
N LYS A 123 -16.95 -7.12 40.96
CA LYS A 123 -15.98 -6.91 42.03
C LYS A 123 -15.32 -8.22 42.43
N SER A 124 -14.04 -8.15 42.82
CA SER A 124 -13.27 -9.32 43.31
C SER A 124 -14.07 -10.09 44.41
N GLY A 125 -14.10 -11.42 44.28
CA GLY A 125 -14.86 -12.30 45.19
C GLY A 125 -16.32 -12.60 44.77
N THR A 126 -16.78 -12.03 43.66
CA THR A 126 -18.11 -12.36 43.11
C THR A 126 -18.03 -13.60 42.22
N ILE A 127 -18.93 -14.56 42.40
CA ILE A 127 -19.06 -15.72 41.52
C ILE A 127 -20.09 -15.38 40.44
N THR A 128 -19.69 -15.49 39.16
CA THR A 128 -20.59 -15.26 38.02
C THR A 128 -20.63 -16.50 37.13
N LEU A 129 -21.79 -16.74 36.52
CA LEU A 129 -21.99 -17.78 35.53
C LEU A 129 -21.99 -17.10 34.14
N GLU A 130 -21.03 -17.42 33.27
CA GLU A 130 -20.98 -16.87 31.92
C GLU A 130 -20.96 -17.98 30.88
N TYR A 131 -21.61 -17.72 29.74
CA TYR A 131 -21.51 -18.59 28.59
C TYR A 131 -20.17 -18.33 27.87
N ILE A 132 -19.37 -19.37 27.70
CA ILE A 132 -18.14 -19.35 26.94
C ILE A 132 -18.45 -19.95 25.55
N PRO A 133 -18.37 -19.16 24.47
CA PRO A 133 -18.60 -19.69 23.13
C PRO A 133 -17.53 -20.72 22.75
N ASP A 134 -17.83 -21.55 21.77
CA ASP A 134 -16.91 -22.56 21.25
C ASP A 134 -15.55 -21.97 20.93
N ARG A 135 -14.49 -22.66 21.37
CA ARG A 135 -13.09 -22.24 21.17
C ARG A 135 -12.33 -23.33 20.43
N THR A 136 -11.55 -22.93 19.45
CA THR A 136 -10.56 -23.83 18.85
C THR A 136 -9.37 -23.93 19.81
N ILE A 137 -9.08 -25.13 20.30
CA ILE A 137 -7.94 -25.41 21.17
C ILE A 137 -6.87 -26.08 20.32
N TYR A 138 -5.69 -25.52 20.33
CA TYR A 138 -4.49 -26.19 19.81
C TYR A 138 -3.77 -26.83 21.01
N SER A 139 -3.64 -28.15 20.96
CA SER A 139 -2.85 -28.88 21.95
C SER A 139 -1.57 -29.39 21.27
N MET A 140 -0.45 -29.24 21.98
CA MET A 140 0.83 -29.80 21.58
C MET A 140 1.34 -30.66 22.74
N CYS A 141 1.66 -31.93 22.45
CA CYS A 141 2.30 -32.80 23.41
C CYS A 141 3.79 -32.46 23.43
N VAL A 142 4.28 -32.03 24.57
CA VAL A 142 5.70 -31.89 24.86
C VAL A 142 6.00 -32.94 25.93
N ASP A 143 6.95 -33.83 25.68
CA ASP A 143 7.32 -34.93 26.59
C ASP A 143 7.98 -34.41 27.87
N THR A 144 7.41 -33.40 28.50
CA THR A 144 7.92 -32.76 29.69
C THR A 144 6.82 -32.62 30.73
N ASN A 145 7.14 -32.95 31.98
CA ASN A 145 6.20 -32.85 33.05
C ASN A 145 5.83 -31.37 33.32
N PHE A 146 4.57 -31.11 33.61
CA PHE A 146 4.03 -29.76 33.91
C PHE A 146 4.82 -29.03 35.02
N TYR A 147 5.39 -29.78 35.98
CA TYR A 147 6.20 -29.21 37.05
C TYR A 147 7.59 -28.74 36.61
N ASP A 148 8.07 -29.17 35.46
CA ASP A 148 9.37 -28.78 34.91
C ASP A 148 9.22 -27.64 33.88
N TYR A 149 8.06 -27.01 33.83
CA TYR A 149 7.72 -25.94 32.88
C TYR A 149 8.47 -24.65 33.26
N ASN A 150 9.32 -24.20 32.36
CA ASN A 150 10.09 -22.96 32.54
C ASN A 150 9.84 -21.97 31.40
N ILE A 151 10.36 -20.75 31.53
CA ILE A 151 10.20 -19.66 30.56
C ILE A 151 10.73 -20.04 29.17
N ASP A 152 11.89 -20.74 29.13
CA ASP A 152 12.51 -21.10 27.85
C ASP A 152 11.63 -22.06 27.03
N MET A 153 11.00 -23.00 27.73
CA MET A 153 10.04 -23.94 27.14
C MET A 153 8.79 -23.22 26.65
N TYR A 154 8.30 -22.24 27.41
CA TYR A 154 7.17 -21.40 26.99
C TYR A 154 7.49 -20.62 25.71
N GLU A 155 8.66 -20.02 25.62
CA GLU A 155 9.12 -19.32 24.42
C GLU A 155 9.27 -20.26 23.23
N LEU A 156 9.78 -21.49 23.42
CA LEU A 156 9.88 -22.49 22.37
C LEU A 156 8.51 -22.88 21.82
N ILE A 157 7.54 -23.11 22.69
CA ILE A 157 6.16 -23.43 22.32
C ILE A 157 5.52 -22.27 21.54
N LEU A 158 5.65 -21.05 22.02
CA LEU A 158 5.14 -19.86 21.33
C LEU A 158 5.75 -19.69 19.94
N LYS A 159 7.05 -19.96 19.80
CA LYS A 159 7.76 -19.88 18.52
C LYS A 159 7.26 -20.93 17.53
N GLN A 160 6.99 -22.13 17.99
CA GLN A 160 6.41 -23.19 17.15
C GLN A 160 4.96 -22.92 16.73
N LEU A 161 4.17 -22.31 17.62
CA LEU A 161 2.77 -21.91 17.32
C LEU A 161 2.69 -20.74 16.32
N LYS A 162 3.69 -19.84 16.32
CA LYS A 162 3.73 -18.70 15.37
C LYS A 162 4.16 -19.11 13.96
N ASN A 163 4.79 -20.26 13.80
CA ASN A 163 5.29 -20.75 12.52
C ASN A 163 4.31 -21.69 11.79
N LYS A 164 3.09 -21.86 12.31
CA LYS A 164 1.96 -22.57 11.71
C LYS A 164 0.85 -21.59 11.32
#